data_dda14f752766b89c8fbe00d48d75fa5b
#
_entry.id   dda14f752766b89c8fbe00d48d75fa5b
#
_cell.length_a   1.000
_cell.length_b   1.000
_cell.length_c   1.000
_cell.angle_alpha   90.00
_cell.angle_beta   90.00
_cell.angle_gamma   90.00
#
_symmetry.space_group_name_H-M   'P 1'
#
loop_
_entity.id
_entity.type
_entity.pdbx_description
1 polymer ?
#
loop_
_entity_poly.entity_id
_entity_poly.type
_entity_poly.pdbx_seq_one_letter_code
_entity_poly.pdbx_strand_id
1 'polypeptide(L)'
;GNVLEQDVDYKVDYYSDDNYTTGGYVIITPLVSYYSDSARCAYTISADMSLLRVKGYANQYTYTGKAIRPDFVIEDPSGNQVAYDADQIVYGRMSAEEAETTDIADVTNDDCIAVGMITAFIPVELAGNKEVLQATYEIIPKNINACNIIQLSKNTYTGKAIEPKATLLYDGKELIQGKEYSVTYNNNVNPGVATATVQGLGNYTGTSVLKFNIIAPVMVGLKAQAASETGIQISWLKNGKATGYEIYSEDNRTKYGSTSATSFVANGLKNSTTYTFHVRSYVTAGGNTTYGEMQSVTAYTKVASTNDLVGISTAKRSATLTWNRSNTVAGYEIYRSSSADGTYKKIAVVPNGKGTYTDTKVGSNKTYYYKVRAYKPVDGSYVYGDYSKTIAITVK
;
A
#
# COMPACT_ATOMS: atom_id res chain seq x y z
N GLY A 1 -37.76 -60.76 67.72
CA GLY A 1 -38.69 -60.71 66.59
C GLY A 1 -37.95 -61.29 65.40
N ASN A 2 -38.60 -62.11 64.60
CA ASN A 2 -38.06 -62.59 63.31
C ASN A 2 -37.93 -61.46 62.34
N VAL A 3 -36.87 -61.41 61.55
CA VAL A 3 -36.73 -60.49 60.39
C VAL A 3 -37.64 -61.04 59.35
N LEU A 4 -38.48 -60.17 58.78
CA LEU A 4 -39.36 -60.48 57.66
C LEU A 4 -38.57 -60.48 56.34
N GLU A 5 -38.88 -61.40 55.43
CA GLU A 5 -38.23 -61.58 54.17
C GLU A 5 -39.12 -60.98 53.05
N GLN A 6 -38.51 -60.09 52.21
CA GLN A 6 -39.21 -59.50 51.06
C GLN A 6 -39.58 -60.61 50.06
N ASP A 7 -40.76 -60.46 49.39
CA ASP A 7 -41.37 -61.37 48.44
C ASP A 7 -41.79 -62.74 49.03
N VAL A 8 -41.55 -63.00 50.34
CA VAL A 8 -42.04 -64.10 51.13
C VAL A 8 -43.05 -63.63 52.18
N ASP A 9 -42.71 -62.69 53.01
CA ASP A 9 -43.56 -62.20 54.09
C ASP A 9 -44.25 -60.88 53.72
N TYR A 10 -43.63 -60.08 52.84
CA TYR A 10 -44.17 -58.80 52.38
C TYR A 10 -43.68 -58.46 50.98
N LYS A 11 -44.45 -57.59 50.27
CA LYS A 11 -44.13 -56.98 49.00
C LYS A 11 -43.85 -55.51 49.19
N VAL A 12 -42.90 -54.96 48.39
CA VAL A 12 -42.58 -53.55 48.35
C VAL A 12 -42.95 -53.02 46.97
N ASP A 13 -43.88 -52.10 46.92
CA ASP A 13 -44.25 -51.37 45.71
C ASP A 13 -43.72 -49.91 45.85
N TYR A 14 -42.89 -49.48 44.85
CA TYR A 14 -42.35 -48.13 44.77
C TYR A 14 -43.22 -47.24 43.94
N TYR A 15 -43.54 -46.06 44.46
CA TYR A 15 -44.27 -45.02 43.79
C TYR A 15 -43.42 -43.77 43.80
N SER A 16 -42.88 -43.39 42.66
CA SER A 16 -42.20 -42.11 42.45
C SER A 16 -42.81 -41.45 41.25
N ASP A 17 -43.02 -40.16 41.31
CA ASP A 17 -43.01 -39.32 40.13
C ASP A 17 -41.56 -39.26 39.71
N ASP A 18 -41.25 -39.48 38.42
CA ASP A 18 -39.90 -39.39 37.84
C ASP A 18 -39.36 -37.96 37.91
N ASN A 19 -39.82 -37.17 38.87
CA ASN A 19 -39.53 -35.75 39.02
C ASN A 19 -38.80 -35.55 40.37
N TYR A 20 -37.57 -35.00 40.30
CA TYR A 20 -36.72 -34.71 41.46
C TYR A 20 -37.37 -33.76 42.52
N THR A 21 -38.58 -33.29 42.27
CA THR A 21 -39.25 -32.27 43.09
C THR A 21 -40.28 -32.76 44.06
N THR A 22 -40.76 -34.01 43.96
CA THR A 22 -41.95 -34.45 44.69
C THR A 22 -41.71 -35.59 45.68
N GLY A 23 -40.52 -36.21 45.71
CA GLY A 23 -40.32 -37.39 46.52
C GLY A 23 -41.20 -38.58 46.11
N GLY A 24 -40.97 -39.68 46.72
CA GLY A 24 -41.75 -40.87 46.48
C GLY A 24 -42.23 -41.49 47.77
N TYR A 25 -42.94 -42.55 47.67
CA TYR A 25 -43.27 -43.38 48.78
C TYR A 25 -43.23 -44.86 48.38
N VAL A 26 -42.96 -45.70 49.36
CA VAL A 26 -43.08 -47.16 49.24
C VAL A 26 -44.27 -47.62 50.04
N ILE A 27 -45.00 -48.59 49.46
CA ILE A 27 -46.02 -49.30 50.19
C ILE A 27 -45.46 -50.70 50.46
N ILE A 28 -45.41 -51.04 51.73
CA ILE A 28 -45.05 -52.40 52.19
C ILE A 28 -46.34 -53.11 52.48
N THR A 29 -46.66 -54.11 51.67
CA THR A 29 -47.91 -54.87 51.76
C THR A 29 -47.59 -56.27 52.30
N PRO A 30 -48.25 -56.74 53.39
CA PRO A 30 -48.08 -58.10 53.88
C PRO A 30 -48.55 -59.14 52.85
N LEU A 31 -47.80 -60.23 52.70
CA LEU A 31 -48.17 -61.37 51.88
C LEU A 31 -48.67 -62.54 52.71
N VAL A 32 -48.50 -62.48 54.02
CA VAL A 32 -48.88 -63.52 54.95
C VAL A 32 -50.02 -63.05 55.88
N SER A 33 -50.94 -63.90 56.19
CA SER A 33 -52.19 -63.59 56.93
C SER A 33 -52.03 -63.20 58.41
N TYR A 34 -50.83 -63.23 58.95
CA TYR A 34 -50.48 -62.75 60.31
C TYR A 34 -50.34 -61.22 60.45
N TYR A 35 -50.26 -60.50 59.32
CA TYR A 35 -50.21 -59.02 59.26
C TYR A 35 -51.31 -58.49 58.43
N SER A 36 -51.99 -57.48 58.91
CA SER A 36 -53.22 -57.01 58.25
C SER A 36 -53.15 -55.65 57.57
N ASP A 37 -52.13 -54.87 57.89
CA ASP A 37 -52.09 -53.50 57.41
C ASP A 37 -50.82 -53.24 56.58
N SER A 38 -51.00 -52.49 55.53
CA SER A 38 -49.88 -51.98 54.72
C SER A 38 -49.24 -50.75 55.37
N ALA A 39 -47.92 -50.67 55.35
CA ALA A 39 -47.17 -49.51 55.79
C ALA A 39 -46.78 -48.65 54.57
N ARG A 40 -46.93 -47.34 54.72
CA ARG A 40 -46.46 -46.38 53.73
C ARG A 40 -45.30 -45.57 54.30
N CYS A 41 -44.17 -45.61 53.65
CA CYS A 41 -42.97 -44.81 54.00
C CYS A 41 -42.70 -43.80 52.86
N ALA A 42 -42.65 -42.53 53.19
CA ALA A 42 -42.22 -41.51 52.26
C ALA A 42 -40.69 -41.46 52.19
N TYR A 43 -40.17 -41.20 51.01
CA TYR A 43 -38.77 -40.87 50.78
C TYR A 43 -38.64 -39.63 49.91
N THR A 44 -37.57 -38.94 50.08
CA THR A 44 -37.23 -37.76 49.24
C THR A 44 -36.23 -38.20 48.18
N ILE A 45 -36.48 -37.79 46.95
CA ILE A 45 -35.52 -37.91 45.88
C ILE A 45 -34.77 -36.60 45.85
N SER A 46 -33.47 -36.61 46.14
CA SER A 46 -32.60 -35.46 45.97
C SER A 46 -31.89 -35.55 44.63
N ALA A 47 -31.80 -34.46 43.90
CA ALA A 47 -30.99 -34.40 42.69
C ALA A 47 -29.51 -34.60 43.03
N ASP A 48 -28.85 -35.53 42.37
CA ASP A 48 -27.38 -35.66 42.46
C ASP A 48 -26.77 -34.62 41.47
N MET A 49 -26.35 -33.50 42.00
CA MET A 49 -25.84 -32.38 41.21
C MET A 49 -24.49 -32.74 40.51
N SER A 50 -23.76 -33.75 41.03
CA SER A 50 -22.48 -34.20 40.42
C SER A 50 -22.68 -34.90 39.05
N LEU A 51 -23.90 -35.31 38.76
CA LEU A 51 -24.24 -35.92 37.47
C LEU A 51 -24.63 -34.93 36.37
N LEU A 52 -24.80 -33.66 36.71
CA LEU A 52 -25.07 -32.63 35.71
C LEU A 52 -23.88 -32.45 34.76
N ARG A 53 -24.17 -32.14 33.52
CA ARG A 53 -23.19 -31.95 32.44
C ARG A 53 -23.39 -30.63 31.76
N VAL A 54 -22.27 -29.90 31.61
CA VAL A 54 -22.26 -28.63 30.79
C VAL A 54 -21.88 -28.98 29.37
N LYS A 55 -22.69 -28.54 28.44
CA LYS A 55 -22.55 -28.73 26.99
C LYS A 55 -22.79 -27.43 26.24
N GLY A 56 -22.79 -27.47 24.89
CA GLY A 56 -23.17 -26.35 24.01
C GLY A 56 -22.02 -25.41 23.70
N TYR A 57 -20.80 -25.65 24.20
CA TYR A 57 -19.65 -24.79 23.96
C TYR A 57 -18.49 -25.55 23.32
N ALA A 58 -17.57 -24.83 22.66
CA ALA A 58 -16.33 -25.38 22.11
C ALA A 58 -15.17 -25.23 23.11
N ASN A 59 -14.20 -26.13 23.03
CA ASN A 59 -13.01 -26.05 23.89
C ASN A 59 -12.07 -24.89 23.50
N GLN A 60 -12.20 -24.36 22.26
CA GLN A 60 -11.36 -23.27 21.77
C GLN A 60 -12.17 -22.30 20.93
N TYR A 61 -11.87 -21.02 21.08
CA TYR A 61 -12.41 -19.90 20.29
C TYR A 61 -11.28 -19.02 19.83
N THR A 62 -11.33 -18.54 18.58
CA THR A 62 -10.33 -17.59 18.07
C THR A 62 -10.64 -16.18 18.55
N TYR A 63 -9.64 -15.45 18.98
CA TYR A 63 -9.74 -14.04 19.37
C TYR A 63 -10.49 -13.19 18.32
N THR A 64 -11.45 -12.39 18.77
CA THR A 64 -12.31 -11.54 17.92
C THR A 64 -12.19 -10.05 18.22
N GLY A 65 -11.51 -9.67 19.30
CA GLY A 65 -11.51 -8.32 19.84
C GLY A 65 -12.76 -7.97 20.65
N LYS A 66 -13.68 -8.92 20.82
CA LYS A 66 -14.92 -8.80 21.62
C LYS A 66 -14.96 -9.92 22.64
N ALA A 67 -15.76 -9.72 23.69
CA ALA A 67 -15.97 -10.75 24.70
C ALA A 67 -16.51 -12.05 24.06
N ILE A 68 -15.91 -13.17 24.47
CA ILE A 68 -16.31 -14.52 24.06
C ILE A 68 -16.89 -15.20 25.29
N ARG A 69 -18.22 -15.24 25.35
CA ARG A 69 -19.03 -15.86 26.41
C ARG A 69 -19.98 -16.81 25.75
N PRO A 70 -19.65 -18.13 25.70
CA PRO A 70 -20.50 -19.13 25.08
C PRO A 70 -21.84 -19.27 25.80
N ASP A 71 -22.86 -19.64 25.04
CA ASP A 71 -24.11 -20.12 25.61
C ASP A 71 -23.91 -21.57 26.09
N PHE A 72 -24.21 -21.83 27.38
CA PHE A 72 -24.10 -23.17 27.95
C PHE A 72 -25.45 -23.88 27.94
N VAL A 73 -25.40 -25.19 27.83
CA VAL A 73 -26.55 -26.08 28.02
C VAL A 73 -26.20 -27.01 29.17
N ILE A 74 -27.02 -27.01 30.21
CA ILE A 74 -26.86 -27.94 31.33
C ILE A 74 -27.90 -29.05 31.22
N GLU A 75 -27.45 -30.27 31.26
CA GLU A 75 -28.34 -31.45 31.15
C GLU A 75 -28.17 -32.34 32.38
N ASP A 76 -29.31 -32.92 32.81
CA ASP A 76 -29.36 -34.00 33.75
C ASP A 76 -29.03 -35.36 33.07
N PRO A 77 -28.86 -36.46 33.83
CA PRO A 77 -28.58 -37.77 33.26
C PRO A 77 -29.66 -38.32 32.31
N SER A 78 -30.88 -37.80 32.41
CA SER A 78 -32.02 -38.16 31.53
C SER A 78 -32.06 -37.34 30.23
N GLY A 79 -31.18 -36.35 30.12
CA GLY A 79 -31.09 -35.45 28.98
C GLY A 79 -32.04 -34.23 29.05
N ASN A 80 -32.66 -34.00 30.21
CA ASN A 80 -33.46 -32.80 30.39
C ASN A 80 -32.59 -31.57 30.65
N GLN A 81 -32.99 -30.45 30.11
CA GLN A 81 -32.28 -29.18 30.33
C GLN A 81 -32.58 -28.63 31.72
N VAL A 82 -31.52 -28.22 32.42
CA VAL A 82 -31.55 -27.54 33.73
C VAL A 82 -31.37 -26.05 33.47
N ALA A 83 -32.30 -25.24 33.97
CA ALA A 83 -32.22 -23.78 33.85
C ALA A 83 -31.11 -23.19 34.75
N TYR A 84 -30.47 -22.15 34.28
CA TYR A 84 -29.51 -21.35 35.04
C TYR A 84 -29.69 -19.86 34.65
N ASP A 85 -29.16 -18.98 35.50
CA ASP A 85 -29.16 -17.55 35.24
C ASP A 85 -27.81 -17.14 34.64
N ALA A 86 -27.80 -16.78 33.37
CA ALA A 86 -26.60 -16.39 32.63
C ALA A 86 -25.94 -15.13 33.21
N ASP A 87 -26.68 -14.23 33.85
CA ASP A 87 -26.15 -12.99 34.45
C ASP A 87 -25.38 -13.27 35.75
N GLN A 88 -25.55 -14.44 36.34
CA GLN A 88 -24.81 -14.86 37.53
C GLN A 88 -23.54 -15.64 37.25
N ILE A 89 -23.23 -15.93 36.00
CA ILE A 89 -21.98 -16.61 35.63
C ILE A 89 -20.80 -15.70 35.94
N VAL A 90 -19.83 -16.25 36.67
CA VAL A 90 -18.54 -15.62 36.90
C VAL A 90 -17.49 -16.25 36.00
N TYR A 91 -16.74 -15.45 35.26
CA TYR A 91 -15.71 -15.91 34.36
C TYR A 91 -14.33 -15.66 34.99
N GLY A 92 -13.56 -16.71 35.24
CA GLY A 92 -12.19 -16.60 35.76
C GLY A 92 -11.17 -16.85 34.66
N ARG A 93 -10.09 -16.07 34.65
CA ARG A 93 -8.94 -16.31 33.74
C ARG A 93 -8.01 -17.33 34.38
N MET A 94 -8.34 -18.60 34.20
CA MET A 94 -7.63 -19.71 34.78
C MET A 94 -7.88 -21.03 34.02
N SER A 95 -7.02 -22.01 34.22
CA SER A 95 -7.20 -23.38 33.74
C SER A 95 -8.28 -24.14 34.54
N ALA A 96 -8.72 -25.30 34.03
CA ALA A 96 -9.63 -26.17 34.71
C ALA A 96 -9.03 -26.67 36.06
N GLU A 97 -7.73 -27.01 36.08
CA GLU A 97 -7.03 -27.46 37.26
C GLU A 97 -6.98 -26.41 38.38
N GLU A 98 -6.72 -25.14 37.99
CA GLU A 98 -6.75 -24.03 38.94
C GLU A 98 -8.17 -23.78 39.49
N ALA A 99 -9.19 -23.91 38.62
CA ALA A 99 -10.57 -23.71 38.98
C ALA A 99 -11.10 -24.73 39.99
N GLU A 100 -10.63 -25.99 39.95
CA GLU A 100 -11.01 -27.05 40.91
C GLU A 100 -10.69 -26.69 42.36
N THR A 101 -9.67 -25.85 42.58
CA THR A 101 -9.19 -25.46 43.93
C THR A 101 -9.55 -24.01 44.31
N THR A 102 -10.20 -23.26 43.40
CA THR A 102 -10.50 -21.84 43.60
C THR A 102 -11.96 -21.66 44.06
N ASP A 103 -12.17 -20.95 45.18
CA ASP A 103 -13.50 -20.52 45.58
C ASP A 103 -14.03 -19.45 44.60
N ILE A 104 -15.29 -19.59 44.16
CA ILE A 104 -15.92 -18.64 43.29
C ILE A 104 -15.94 -17.20 43.86
N ALA A 105 -15.95 -17.07 45.18
CA ALA A 105 -15.89 -15.78 45.87
C ALA A 105 -14.57 -15.04 45.64
N ASP A 106 -13.49 -15.78 45.36
CA ASP A 106 -12.15 -15.26 45.12
C ASP A 106 -11.87 -14.98 43.62
N VAL A 107 -12.79 -15.36 42.71
CA VAL A 107 -12.64 -15.21 41.29
C VAL A 107 -12.91 -13.75 40.87
N THR A 108 -11.89 -13.11 40.29
CA THR A 108 -12.09 -11.81 39.59
C THR A 108 -12.74 -12.06 38.24
N ASN A 109 -13.93 -11.46 38.04
CA ASN A 109 -14.67 -11.62 36.78
C ASN A 109 -13.92 -11.04 35.60
N ASP A 110 -13.57 -11.88 34.62
CA ASP A 110 -12.82 -11.52 33.41
C ASP A 110 -13.75 -10.96 32.32
N ASP A 111 -13.21 -10.09 31.48
CA ASP A 111 -13.92 -9.55 30.31
C ASP A 111 -14.07 -10.54 29.17
N CYS A 112 -13.35 -11.67 29.20
CA CYS A 112 -13.31 -12.74 28.19
C CYS A 112 -12.89 -12.26 26.80
N ILE A 113 -12.05 -11.20 26.72
CA ILE A 113 -11.58 -10.65 25.44
C ILE A 113 -10.22 -11.18 25.07
N ALA A 114 -9.22 -11.10 25.97
CA ALA A 114 -7.85 -11.46 25.64
C ALA A 114 -7.65 -12.99 25.56
N VAL A 115 -6.58 -13.40 24.86
CA VAL A 115 -6.20 -14.83 24.73
C VAL A 115 -5.86 -15.44 26.09
N GLY A 116 -6.14 -16.73 26.23
CA GLY A 116 -5.87 -17.53 27.41
C GLY A 116 -7.01 -18.45 27.80
N MET A 117 -6.78 -19.22 28.85
CA MET A 117 -7.80 -20.11 29.43
C MET A 117 -8.82 -19.31 30.22
N ILE A 118 -10.08 -19.63 30.02
CA ILE A 118 -11.24 -19.05 30.73
C ILE A 118 -12.03 -20.18 31.31
N THR A 119 -12.34 -20.11 32.60
CA THR A 119 -13.30 -21.00 33.25
C THR A 119 -14.54 -20.19 33.64
N ALA A 120 -15.70 -20.64 33.16
CA ALA A 120 -17.00 -20.15 33.55
C ALA A 120 -17.50 -20.92 34.77
N PHE A 121 -17.81 -20.24 35.85
CA PHE A 121 -18.43 -20.77 37.05
C PHE A 121 -19.93 -20.50 36.97
N ILE A 122 -20.73 -21.54 36.78
CA ILE A 122 -22.14 -21.48 36.44
C ILE A 122 -22.96 -21.95 37.64
N PRO A 123 -23.57 -21.05 38.42
CA PRO A 123 -24.46 -21.39 39.50
C PRO A 123 -25.72 -22.08 38.99
N VAL A 124 -26.08 -23.21 39.53
CA VAL A 124 -27.29 -23.96 39.19
C VAL A 124 -28.04 -24.33 40.45
N GLU A 125 -29.39 -24.35 40.32
CA GLU A 125 -30.24 -24.82 41.41
C GLU A 125 -31.25 -25.83 40.81
N LEU A 126 -31.29 -27.02 41.41
CA LEU A 126 -32.22 -28.09 41.03
C LEU A 126 -32.80 -28.76 42.27
N ALA A 127 -34.12 -28.75 42.37
CA ALA A 127 -34.86 -29.35 43.51
C ALA A 127 -34.38 -28.80 44.89
N GLY A 128 -34.03 -27.53 44.98
CA GLY A 128 -33.51 -26.87 46.19
C GLY A 128 -32.04 -27.11 46.52
N ASN A 129 -31.35 -27.96 45.76
CA ASN A 129 -29.93 -28.15 45.85
C ASN A 129 -29.21 -27.13 44.94
N LYS A 130 -28.07 -26.56 45.45
CA LYS A 130 -27.27 -25.59 44.73
C LYS A 130 -25.88 -26.15 44.48
N GLU A 131 -25.36 -25.90 43.30
CA GLU A 131 -24.03 -26.30 42.87
C GLU A 131 -23.45 -25.22 41.94
N VAL A 132 -22.12 -25.17 41.80
CA VAL A 132 -21.44 -24.35 40.82
C VAL A 132 -20.72 -25.25 39.83
N LEU A 133 -21.24 -25.34 38.63
CA LEU A 133 -20.62 -26.12 37.57
C LEU A 133 -19.53 -25.30 36.90
N GLN A 134 -18.54 -25.98 36.32
CA GLN A 134 -17.41 -25.36 35.64
C GLN A 134 -17.39 -25.74 34.16
N ALA A 135 -17.08 -24.77 33.32
CA ALA A 135 -16.85 -24.96 31.87
C ALA A 135 -15.61 -24.17 31.43
N THR A 136 -14.58 -24.90 31.05
CA THR A 136 -13.30 -24.29 30.64
C THR A 136 -13.16 -24.31 29.12
N TYR A 137 -12.75 -23.18 28.57
CA TYR A 137 -12.43 -23.02 27.16
C TYR A 137 -11.20 -22.12 26.99
N GLU A 138 -10.58 -22.18 25.83
CA GLU A 138 -9.40 -21.35 25.51
C GLU A 138 -9.75 -20.31 24.44
N ILE A 139 -9.34 -19.06 24.65
CA ILE A 139 -9.31 -18.04 23.60
C ILE A 139 -7.92 -18.08 22.98
N ILE A 140 -7.81 -18.61 21.75
CA ILE A 140 -6.56 -18.73 21.01
C ILE A 140 -6.26 -17.48 20.19
N PRO A 141 -4.96 -17.18 19.95
CA PRO A 141 -4.57 -16.01 19.17
C PRO A 141 -5.09 -16.07 17.72
N LYS A 142 -5.45 -14.89 17.19
CA LYS A 142 -5.81 -14.76 15.79
C LYS A 142 -4.57 -14.68 14.89
N ASN A 143 -4.57 -15.44 13.80
CA ASN A 143 -3.49 -15.37 12.84
C ASN A 143 -3.53 -14.02 12.10
N ILE A 144 -2.41 -13.26 12.07
CA ILE A 144 -2.30 -11.96 11.43
C ILE A 144 -2.56 -11.99 9.92
N ASN A 145 -2.42 -13.16 9.26
CA ASN A 145 -2.75 -13.30 7.84
C ASN A 145 -4.25 -13.16 7.56
N ALA A 146 -5.11 -13.20 8.59
CA ALA A 146 -6.53 -12.87 8.49
C ALA A 146 -6.80 -11.35 8.63
N CYS A 147 -5.78 -10.54 8.91
CA CYS A 147 -5.87 -9.09 8.93
C CYS A 147 -5.69 -8.53 7.52
N ASN A 148 -6.24 -7.35 7.27
CA ASN A 148 -5.94 -6.60 6.05
C ASN A 148 -4.57 -5.92 6.22
N ILE A 149 -3.57 -6.39 5.48
CA ILE A 149 -2.21 -5.84 5.51
C ILE A 149 -2.05 -4.89 4.33
N ILE A 150 -1.80 -3.60 4.61
CA ILE A 150 -1.59 -2.60 3.59
C ILE A 150 -0.20 -2.79 2.99
N GLN A 151 -0.13 -2.91 1.66
CA GLN A 151 1.12 -3.09 0.91
C GLN A 151 2.05 -1.89 1.10
N LEU A 152 3.33 -2.19 1.26
CA LEU A 152 4.36 -1.16 1.39
C LEU A 152 4.62 -0.49 0.04
N SER A 153 4.74 0.83 0.04
CA SER A 153 5.06 1.61 -1.16
C SER A 153 6.52 1.45 -1.57
N LYS A 154 6.84 1.87 -2.80
CA LYS A 154 8.23 2.03 -3.25
C LYS A 154 8.93 3.09 -2.40
N ASN A 155 10.20 2.87 -2.11
CA ASN A 155 11.01 3.77 -1.31
C ASN A 155 12.26 4.23 -2.08
N THR A 156 12.67 5.45 -1.84
CA THR A 156 13.87 6.03 -2.46
C THR A 156 15.11 5.64 -1.69
N TYR A 157 16.15 5.22 -2.40
CA TYR A 157 17.45 4.91 -1.83
C TYR A 157 18.09 6.13 -1.15
N THR A 158 18.46 5.96 0.11
CA THR A 158 19.08 7.01 0.93
C THR A 158 20.53 6.70 1.35
N GLY A 159 20.96 5.46 1.16
CA GLY A 159 22.21 4.90 1.69
C GLY A 159 22.13 4.54 3.18
N LYS A 160 20.95 4.60 3.77
CA LYS A 160 20.66 4.20 5.15
C LYS A 160 19.53 3.18 5.15
N ALA A 161 19.31 2.49 6.28
CA ALA A 161 18.18 1.60 6.44
C ALA A 161 16.85 2.32 6.19
N ILE A 162 15.95 1.64 5.46
CA ILE A 162 14.61 2.11 5.09
C ILE A 162 13.62 1.19 5.75
N GLU A 163 12.80 1.73 6.63
CA GLU A 163 11.87 1.00 7.48
C GLU A 163 10.45 1.57 7.33
N PRO A 164 9.79 1.28 6.20
CA PRO A 164 8.44 1.79 5.96
C PRO A 164 7.45 1.15 6.94
N LYS A 165 6.56 1.96 7.53
CA LYS A 165 5.54 1.48 8.46
C LYS A 165 4.66 0.44 7.77
N ALA A 166 4.59 -0.76 8.33
CA ALA A 166 3.59 -1.75 7.96
C ALA A 166 2.29 -1.43 8.72
N THR A 167 1.17 -1.32 8.02
CA THR A 167 -0.13 -1.06 8.63
C THR A 167 -1.02 -2.29 8.49
N LEU A 168 -1.50 -2.79 9.62
CA LEU A 168 -2.41 -3.93 9.70
C LEU A 168 -3.76 -3.46 10.24
N LEU A 169 -4.84 -3.87 9.59
CA LEU A 169 -6.20 -3.57 10.01
C LEU A 169 -6.94 -4.87 10.34
N TYR A 170 -7.59 -4.92 11.48
CA TYR A 170 -8.53 -5.95 11.84
C TYR A 170 -9.87 -5.33 12.23
N ASP A 171 -10.95 -5.75 11.59
CA ASP A 171 -12.30 -5.19 11.75
C ASP A 171 -12.32 -3.63 11.65
N GLY A 172 -11.54 -3.10 10.69
CA GLY A 172 -11.41 -1.66 10.44
C GLY A 172 -10.54 -0.91 11.45
N LYS A 173 -10.04 -1.55 12.50
CA LYS A 173 -9.16 -0.96 13.50
C LYS A 173 -7.69 -1.25 13.18
N GLU A 174 -6.83 -0.23 13.25
CA GLU A 174 -5.39 -0.38 13.08
C GLU A 174 -4.77 -1.05 14.32
N LEU A 175 -3.97 -2.08 14.08
CA LEU A 175 -3.19 -2.77 15.10
C LEU A 175 -1.99 -1.95 15.53
N ILE A 176 -1.57 -2.09 16.78
CA ILE A 176 -0.49 -1.32 17.40
C ILE A 176 0.83 -2.08 17.29
N GLN A 177 1.77 -1.52 16.53
CA GLN A 177 3.13 -2.04 16.46
C GLN A 177 3.83 -2.00 17.84
N GLY A 178 4.54 -3.07 18.19
CA GLY A 178 5.19 -3.26 19.50
C GLY A 178 4.27 -3.85 20.57
N LYS A 179 2.96 -3.91 20.35
CA LYS A 179 1.98 -4.52 21.26
C LYS A 179 1.24 -5.71 20.60
N GLU A 180 0.74 -5.51 19.39
CA GLU A 180 -0.09 -6.50 18.69
C GLU A 180 0.67 -7.16 17.54
N TYR A 181 1.72 -6.52 17.04
CA TYR A 181 2.66 -7.10 16.09
C TYR A 181 4.04 -6.44 16.20
N SER A 182 5.06 -7.12 15.71
CA SER A 182 6.41 -6.59 15.49
C SER A 182 6.75 -6.61 14.00
N VAL A 183 7.74 -5.79 13.61
CA VAL A 183 8.26 -5.75 12.23
C VAL A 183 9.78 -5.82 12.28
N THR A 184 10.36 -6.69 11.45
CA THR A 184 11.79 -6.77 11.21
C THR A 184 12.07 -6.61 9.72
N TYR A 185 13.20 -5.97 9.37
CA TYR A 185 13.53 -5.67 7.98
C TYR A 185 14.77 -6.44 7.53
N ASN A 186 14.80 -6.81 6.26
CA ASN A 186 15.96 -7.43 5.64
C ASN A 186 16.20 -6.83 4.25
N ASN A 187 17.49 -6.71 3.85
CA ASN A 187 17.92 -6.07 2.61
C ASN A 187 17.44 -4.63 2.43
N ASN A 188 17.17 -3.93 3.52
CA ASN A 188 16.51 -2.61 3.52
C ASN A 188 17.49 -1.41 3.44
N VAL A 189 18.77 -1.66 3.14
CA VAL A 189 19.81 -0.62 2.97
C VAL A 189 20.16 -0.40 1.51
N ASN A 190 20.35 -1.48 0.74
CA ASN A 190 20.79 -1.43 -0.64
C ASN A 190 19.61 -1.34 -1.62
N PRO A 191 19.83 -0.80 -2.85
CA PRO A 191 18.82 -0.78 -3.87
C PRO A 191 18.38 -2.19 -4.27
N GLY A 192 17.11 -2.38 -4.56
CA GLY A 192 16.52 -3.67 -4.91
C GLY A 192 15.27 -4.01 -4.12
N VAL A 193 14.98 -5.28 -4.02
CA VAL A 193 13.85 -5.79 -3.24
C VAL A 193 14.26 -5.99 -1.79
N ALA A 194 13.59 -5.30 -0.89
CA ALA A 194 13.69 -5.47 0.55
C ALA A 194 12.44 -6.19 1.09
N THR A 195 12.54 -6.72 2.30
CA THR A 195 11.42 -7.39 2.98
C THR A 195 11.19 -6.79 4.36
N ALA A 196 9.91 -6.72 4.76
CA ALA A 196 9.46 -6.48 6.10
C ALA A 196 8.71 -7.73 6.58
N THR A 197 9.25 -8.39 7.60
CA THR A 197 8.61 -9.55 8.23
C THR A 197 7.79 -9.06 9.41
N VAL A 198 6.48 -9.22 9.31
CA VAL A 198 5.51 -8.88 10.35
C VAL A 198 5.21 -10.13 11.14
N GLN A 199 5.31 -10.04 12.47
CA GLN A 199 5.02 -11.14 13.40
C GLN A 199 3.93 -10.71 14.38
N GLY A 200 2.89 -11.53 14.54
CA GLY A 200 1.84 -11.31 15.53
C GLY A 200 2.37 -11.44 16.97
N LEU A 201 1.81 -10.63 17.87
CA LEU A 201 2.12 -10.58 19.30
C LEU A 201 0.83 -10.53 20.12
N GLY A 202 0.90 -11.02 21.36
CA GLY A 202 -0.22 -10.99 22.30
C GLY A 202 -1.44 -11.76 21.76
N ASN A 203 -2.53 -11.05 21.48
CA ASN A 203 -3.75 -11.63 20.94
C ASN A 203 -3.65 -12.06 19.47
N TYR A 204 -2.49 -11.88 18.84
CA TYR A 204 -2.22 -12.24 17.45
C TYR A 204 -1.03 -13.20 17.34
N THR A 205 -1.06 -14.04 16.34
CA THR A 205 0.00 -15.02 16.02
C THR A 205 0.27 -15.07 14.54
N GLY A 206 1.27 -15.83 14.13
CA GLY A 206 1.64 -16.03 12.74
C GLY A 206 2.59 -14.96 12.21
N THR A 207 3.00 -15.15 10.97
CA THR A 207 4.02 -14.31 10.31
C THR A 207 3.57 -14.00 8.89
N SER A 208 3.79 -12.76 8.45
CA SER A 208 3.60 -12.31 7.07
C SER A 208 4.84 -11.61 6.57
N VAL A 209 5.22 -11.85 5.30
CA VAL A 209 6.37 -11.22 4.67
C VAL A 209 5.90 -10.28 3.57
N LEU A 210 6.14 -9.00 3.77
CA LEU A 210 5.87 -7.93 2.82
C LEU A 210 7.13 -7.60 2.04
N LYS A 211 6.98 -7.34 0.75
CA LYS A 211 8.08 -6.89 -0.11
C LYS A 211 7.89 -5.41 -0.45
N PHE A 212 9.00 -4.69 -0.51
CA PHE A 212 9.02 -3.32 -1.04
C PHE A 212 10.29 -3.08 -1.85
N ASN A 213 10.22 -2.13 -2.78
CA ASN A 213 11.34 -1.80 -3.64
C ASN A 213 12.06 -0.56 -3.13
N ILE A 214 13.39 -0.63 -3.09
CA ILE A 214 14.28 0.52 -2.91
C ILE A 214 14.80 0.90 -4.27
N ILE A 215 14.36 2.04 -4.79
CA ILE A 215 14.65 2.52 -6.14
C ILE A 215 15.53 3.77 -6.12
N ALA A 216 16.12 4.11 -7.26
CA ALA A 216 16.85 5.36 -7.40
C ALA A 216 15.91 6.57 -7.22
N PRO A 217 16.42 7.71 -6.71
CA PRO A 217 15.62 8.90 -6.49
C PRO A 217 15.06 9.44 -7.81
N VAL A 218 13.80 9.92 -7.78
CA VAL A 218 13.17 10.60 -8.92
C VAL A 218 13.91 11.91 -9.19
N MET A 219 14.13 12.25 -10.46
CA MET A 219 14.76 13.51 -10.83
C MET A 219 13.88 14.71 -10.54
N VAL A 220 14.49 15.84 -10.26
CA VAL A 220 13.83 17.10 -9.97
C VAL A 220 14.38 18.19 -10.89
N GLY A 221 13.51 19.06 -11.37
CA GLY A 221 13.90 20.22 -12.17
C GLY A 221 14.42 19.88 -13.56
N LEU A 222 13.92 18.79 -14.18
CA LEU A 222 14.27 18.39 -15.55
C LEU A 222 13.89 19.49 -16.54
N LYS A 223 14.87 19.93 -17.33
CA LYS A 223 14.71 20.96 -18.36
C LYS A 223 15.52 20.57 -19.60
N ALA A 224 15.08 21.05 -20.75
CA ALA A 224 15.83 20.92 -21.99
C ALA A 224 15.78 22.23 -22.78
N GLN A 225 16.86 22.54 -23.49
CA GLN A 225 16.95 23.71 -24.35
C GLN A 225 17.87 23.44 -25.54
N ALA A 226 17.67 24.18 -26.60
CA ALA A 226 18.54 24.12 -27.76
C ALA A 226 19.98 24.50 -27.38
N ALA A 227 20.93 23.62 -27.60
CA ALA A 227 22.36 23.89 -27.47
C ALA A 227 22.97 24.35 -28.81
N SER A 228 22.58 23.67 -29.90
CA SER A 228 23.02 23.96 -31.27
C SER A 228 21.95 23.55 -32.30
N GLU A 229 22.28 23.65 -33.56
CA GLU A 229 21.44 23.13 -34.66
C GLU A 229 21.27 21.60 -34.60
N THR A 230 22.24 20.88 -34.01
CA THR A 230 22.28 19.43 -33.95
C THR A 230 22.38 18.90 -32.53
N GLY A 231 22.12 19.78 -31.53
CA GLY A 231 22.24 19.42 -30.13
C GLY A 231 21.22 20.07 -29.23
N ILE A 232 20.76 19.29 -28.23
CA ILE A 232 19.89 19.74 -27.15
C ILE A 232 20.58 19.48 -25.84
N GLN A 233 20.67 20.51 -25.01
CA GLN A 233 21.15 20.39 -23.63
C GLN A 233 19.96 20.04 -22.73
N ILE A 234 20.10 18.94 -22.01
CA ILE A 234 19.17 18.46 -20.99
C ILE A 234 19.85 18.67 -19.64
N SER A 235 19.14 19.18 -18.64
CA SER A 235 19.68 19.47 -17.31
C SER A 235 18.63 19.19 -16.24
N TRP A 236 19.11 18.91 -15.04
CA TRP A 236 18.28 18.63 -13.87
C TRP A 236 19.02 19.00 -12.58
N LEU A 237 18.30 19.00 -11.47
CA LEU A 237 18.91 19.21 -10.16
C LEU A 237 19.43 17.88 -9.60
N LYS A 238 20.56 17.92 -8.93
CA LYS A 238 21.08 16.75 -8.20
C LYS A 238 20.07 16.36 -7.12
N ASN A 239 19.65 15.11 -7.14
CA ASN A 239 18.71 14.58 -6.17
C ASN A 239 19.26 13.32 -5.51
N GLY A 240 19.35 13.33 -4.18
CA GLY A 240 19.71 12.19 -3.36
C GLY A 240 21.05 11.55 -3.71
N LYS A 241 21.06 10.23 -3.71
CA LYS A 241 22.24 9.36 -3.88
C LYS A 241 22.27 8.69 -5.26
N ALA A 242 21.74 9.32 -6.30
CA ALA A 242 21.87 8.79 -7.65
C ALA A 242 23.33 8.56 -8.03
N THR A 243 23.66 7.40 -8.57
CA THR A 243 24.98 7.08 -9.13
C THR A 243 25.15 7.73 -10.50
N GLY A 244 24.05 7.81 -11.27
CA GLY A 244 24.04 8.43 -12.58
C GLY A 244 22.65 8.49 -13.18
N TYR A 245 22.62 8.87 -14.46
CA TYR A 245 21.40 9.12 -15.23
C TYR A 245 21.53 8.52 -16.62
N GLU A 246 20.42 8.07 -17.18
CA GLU A 246 20.32 7.57 -18.54
C GLU A 246 19.32 8.38 -19.35
N ILE A 247 19.65 8.67 -20.60
CA ILE A 247 18.89 9.48 -21.53
C ILE A 247 18.49 8.64 -22.72
N TYR A 248 17.19 8.63 -23.05
CA TYR A 248 16.59 7.85 -24.12
C TYR A 248 15.76 8.72 -25.07
N SER A 249 15.51 8.18 -26.25
CA SER A 249 14.49 8.69 -27.17
C SER A 249 13.07 8.53 -26.60
N GLU A 250 12.10 9.23 -27.19
CA GLU A 250 10.68 9.16 -26.82
C GLU A 250 10.12 7.73 -26.82
N ASP A 251 10.54 6.92 -27.78
CA ASP A 251 10.12 5.52 -27.91
C ASP A 251 10.93 4.55 -27.04
N ASN A 252 11.89 5.06 -26.26
CA ASN A 252 12.83 4.31 -25.40
C ASN A 252 13.75 3.29 -26.13
N ARG A 253 13.78 3.33 -27.47
CA ARG A 253 14.59 2.37 -28.26
C ARG A 253 16.03 2.82 -28.40
N THR A 254 16.27 4.14 -28.48
CA THR A 254 17.63 4.69 -28.60
C THR A 254 18.09 5.27 -27.28
N LYS A 255 19.17 4.74 -26.74
CA LYS A 255 19.87 5.36 -25.59
C LYS A 255 20.86 6.37 -26.13
N TYR A 256 20.64 7.64 -25.85
CA TYR A 256 21.59 8.72 -26.22
C TYR A 256 22.86 8.67 -25.39
N GLY A 257 22.77 8.23 -24.14
CA GLY A 257 23.93 8.07 -23.26
C GLY A 257 23.57 7.94 -21.80
N SER A 258 24.64 7.94 -20.97
CA SER A 258 24.55 8.00 -19.52
C SER A 258 25.60 8.97 -19.00
N THR A 259 25.31 9.55 -17.83
CA THR A 259 26.21 10.52 -17.17
C THR A 259 26.03 10.48 -15.66
N SER A 260 27.08 10.81 -14.92
CA SER A 260 27.01 11.10 -13.47
C SER A 260 26.82 12.61 -13.19
N ALA A 261 26.97 13.46 -14.21
CA ALA A 261 26.71 14.88 -14.11
C ALA A 261 25.20 15.19 -14.08
N THR A 262 24.85 16.43 -13.77
CA THR A 262 23.45 16.91 -13.75
C THR A 262 23.02 17.55 -15.08
N SER A 263 23.77 17.30 -16.14
CA SER A 263 23.44 17.71 -17.50
C SER A 263 24.02 16.74 -18.52
N PHE A 264 23.38 16.73 -19.69
CA PHE A 264 23.79 15.93 -20.84
C PHE A 264 23.46 16.70 -22.13
N VAL A 265 24.32 16.61 -23.13
CA VAL A 265 24.03 17.15 -24.47
C VAL A 265 23.79 16.01 -25.44
N ALA A 266 22.55 15.89 -25.91
CA ALA A 266 22.22 14.99 -27.00
C ALA A 266 22.64 15.64 -28.32
N ASN A 267 23.59 15.02 -29.03
CA ASN A 267 24.15 15.49 -30.30
C ASN A 267 23.71 14.63 -31.49
N GLY A 268 24.01 15.05 -32.71
CA GLY A 268 23.68 14.32 -33.95
C GLY A 268 22.20 14.39 -34.32
N LEU A 269 21.49 15.36 -33.76
CA LEU A 269 20.08 15.59 -34.01
C LEU A 269 19.90 16.36 -35.34
N LYS A 270 18.70 16.27 -35.94
CA LYS A 270 18.32 17.11 -37.09
C LYS A 270 18.03 18.52 -36.59
N ASN A 271 18.43 19.52 -37.36
CA ASN A 271 18.12 20.90 -37.04
C ASN A 271 16.62 21.20 -37.15
N SER A 272 16.20 22.29 -36.53
CA SER A 272 14.81 22.79 -36.61
C SER A 272 13.77 21.67 -36.25
N THR A 273 14.12 20.73 -35.39
CA THR A 273 13.32 19.55 -35.10
C THR A 273 13.07 19.44 -33.59
N THR A 274 11.83 19.13 -33.25
CA THR A 274 11.42 18.88 -31.85
C THR A 274 11.78 17.44 -31.48
N TYR A 275 12.31 17.29 -30.28
CA TYR A 275 12.65 15.98 -29.68
C TYR A 275 12.10 15.91 -28.27
N THR A 276 11.51 14.76 -27.94
CA THR A 276 11.18 14.38 -26.58
C THR A 276 12.24 13.40 -26.08
N PHE A 277 12.77 13.65 -24.90
CA PHE A 277 13.72 12.80 -24.23
C PHE A 277 13.08 12.18 -23.00
N HIS A 278 13.33 10.90 -22.81
CA HIS A 278 13.03 10.21 -21.56
C HIS A 278 14.32 10.08 -20.74
N VAL A 279 14.28 10.50 -19.49
CA VAL A 279 15.44 10.51 -18.61
C VAL A 279 15.09 9.85 -17.29
N ARG A 280 15.99 8.99 -16.79
CA ARG A 280 15.87 8.36 -15.47
C ARG A 280 17.18 8.39 -14.72
N SER A 281 17.11 8.43 -13.40
CA SER A 281 18.24 8.18 -12.54
C SER A 281 18.50 6.67 -12.39
N TYR A 282 19.70 6.30 -11.98
CA TYR A 282 19.99 4.97 -11.48
C TYR A 282 20.89 5.03 -10.24
N VAL A 283 20.80 4.00 -9.41
CA VAL A 283 21.69 3.75 -8.28
C VAL A 283 22.28 2.38 -8.39
N THR A 284 23.60 2.28 -8.22
CA THR A 284 24.33 1.02 -8.11
C THR A 284 24.99 0.97 -6.73
N ALA A 285 24.58 0.04 -5.89
CA ALA A 285 25.17 -0.20 -4.57
C ALA A 285 24.94 -1.66 -4.17
N GLY A 286 25.85 -2.24 -3.37
CA GLY A 286 25.74 -3.63 -2.89
C GLY A 286 25.62 -4.66 -4.01
N GLY A 287 26.20 -4.41 -5.19
CA GLY A 287 26.10 -5.28 -6.36
C GLY A 287 24.79 -5.18 -7.15
N ASN A 288 23.82 -4.38 -6.70
CA ASN A 288 22.53 -4.21 -7.37
C ASN A 288 22.42 -2.83 -8.04
N THR A 289 21.70 -2.80 -9.17
CA THR A 289 21.32 -1.56 -9.84
C THR A 289 19.81 -1.45 -9.90
N THR A 290 19.27 -0.32 -9.47
CA THR A 290 17.85 0.04 -9.62
C THR A 290 17.72 1.38 -10.29
N TYR A 291 16.56 1.61 -10.88
CA TYR A 291 16.24 2.80 -11.64
C TYR A 291 15.15 3.60 -10.96
N GLY A 292 15.23 4.91 -11.07
CA GLY A 292 14.14 5.82 -10.73
C GLY A 292 13.06 5.81 -11.80
N GLU A 293 11.97 6.49 -11.51
CA GLU A 293 10.89 6.67 -12.49
C GLU A 293 11.38 7.52 -13.66
N MET A 294 10.97 7.13 -14.87
CA MET A 294 11.30 7.84 -16.08
C MET A 294 10.48 9.13 -16.18
N GLN A 295 11.15 10.22 -16.51
CA GLN A 295 10.53 11.53 -16.75
C GLN A 295 10.80 11.97 -18.16
N SER A 296 9.90 12.75 -18.75
CA SER A 296 10.02 13.28 -20.11
C SER A 296 10.25 14.77 -20.13
N VAL A 297 11.00 15.22 -21.13
CA VAL A 297 11.22 16.63 -21.43
C VAL A 297 11.31 16.83 -22.93
N THR A 298 10.72 17.88 -23.42
CA THR A 298 10.70 18.22 -24.83
C THR A 298 11.44 19.53 -25.09
N ALA A 299 12.23 19.55 -26.14
CA ALA A 299 12.86 20.77 -26.65
C ALA A 299 13.09 20.64 -28.15
N TYR A 300 13.44 21.72 -28.79
CA TYR A 300 13.78 21.74 -30.22
C TYR A 300 15.25 22.14 -30.40
N THR A 301 15.87 21.64 -31.45
CA THR A 301 17.19 22.08 -31.90
C THR A 301 17.10 23.50 -32.50
N LYS A 302 18.21 24.24 -32.48
CA LYS A 302 18.23 25.56 -33.15
C LYS A 302 17.79 25.44 -34.59
N VAL A 303 17.12 26.48 -35.07
CA VAL A 303 16.80 26.62 -36.48
C VAL A 303 18.08 26.77 -37.29
N ALA A 304 18.11 26.15 -38.47
CA ALA A 304 19.31 26.19 -39.31
C ALA A 304 19.76 27.63 -39.54
N SER A 305 21.05 27.87 -39.38
CA SER A 305 21.68 29.16 -39.68
C SER A 305 21.62 29.45 -41.17
N THR A 306 21.57 30.69 -41.51
CA THR A 306 21.65 31.14 -42.92
C THR A 306 23.11 31.41 -43.25
N ASN A 307 23.74 30.47 -43.91
CA ASN A 307 25.13 30.59 -44.34
C ASN A 307 25.23 31.05 -45.79
N ASP A 308 26.43 31.45 -46.17
CA ASP A 308 26.77 31.81 -47.56
C ASP A 308 25.93 32.94 -48.13
N LEU A 309 25.57 33.94 -47.27
CA LEU A 309 24.93 35.14 -47.75
C LEU A 309 25.94 35.90 -48.61
N VAL A 310 25.56 36.13 -49.85
CA VAL A 310 26.23 36.97 -50.81
C VAL A 310 25.29 38.04 -51.38
N GLY A 311 25.85 39.10 -51.89
CA GLY A 311 25.02 40.13 -52.45
C GLY A 311 25.75 40.94 -53.55
N ILE A 312 24.95 41.39 -54.51
CA ILE A 312 25.44 42.13 -55.70
C ILE A 312 24.45 43.23 -56.05
N SER A 313 24.96 44.31 -56.62
CA SER A 313 24.15 45.35 -57.26
C SER A 313 24.51 45.37 -58.74
N THR A 314 23.59 44.95 -59.61
CA THR A 314 23.73 44.91 -61.06
C THR A 314 23.00 46.06 -61.77
N ALA A 315 22.00 46.66 -61.12
CA ALA A 315 21.20 47.72 -61.62
C ALA A 315 21.13 48.94 -60.66
N LYS A 316 20.84 50.12 -61.16
CA LYS A 316 20.64 51.30 -60.35
C LYS A 316 19.53 51.09 -59.33
N ARG A 317 19.76 51.53 -58.11
CA ARG A 317 18.80 51.42 -56.98
C ARG A 317 18.32 49.99 -56.72
N SER A 318 19.19 49.01 -56.86
CA SER A 318 18.89 47.60 -56.65
C SER A 318 20.04 46.83 -55.96
N ALA A 319 19.73 46.09 -54.93
CA ALA A 319 20.65 45.18 -54.26
C ALA A 319 20.02 43.79 -54.21
N THR A 320 20.67 42.81 -54.82
CA THR A 320 20.19 41.42 -54.83
C THR A 320 21.02 40.59 -53.84
N LEU A 321 20.34 39.92 -52.95
CA LEU A 321 20.86 39.00 -51.93
C LEU A 321 20.62 37.56 -52.36
N THR A 322 21.55 36.69 -52.14
CA THR A 322 21.42 35.23 -52.34
C THR A 322 22.04 34.46 -51.18
N TRP A 323 21.39 33.40 -50.76
CA TRP A 323 21.85 32.53 -49.67
C TRP A 323 21.49 31.08 -49.89
N ASN A 324 22.17 30.15 -49.19
CA ASN A 324 21.81 28.75 -49.21
C ASN A 324 20.49 28.51 -48.48
N ARG A 325 19.61 27.74 -49.09
CA ARG A 325 18.30 27.38 -48.54
C ARG A 325 18.39 26.18 -47.63
N SER A 326 17.58 26.17 -46.59
CA SER A 326 17.26 24.98 -45.80
C SER A 326 15.82 24.55 -46.04
N ASN A 327 15.57 23.29 -46.24
CA ASN A 327 14.23 22.72 -46.38
C ASN A 327 13.50 22.50 -45.04
N THR A 328 14.15 22.76 -43.93
CA THR A 328 13.63 22.55 -42.58
C THR A 328 13.06 23.78 -41.91
N VAL A 329 13.12 24.95 -42.61
CA VAL A 329 12.66 26.26 -42.14
C VAL A 329 11.40 26.69 -42.86
N ALA A 330 10.62 27.60 -42.27
CA ALA A 330 9.42 28.15 -42.91
C ALA A 330 9.75 29.33 -43.84
N GLY A 331 10.83 30.03 -43.57
CA GLY A 331 11.26 31.15 -44.37
C GLY A 331 12.44 31.91 -43.77
N TYR A 332 12.66 33.11 -44.33
CA TYR A 332 13.79 33.95 -43.98
C TYR A 332 13.34 35.37 -43.71
N GLU A 333 13.93 36.04 -42.73
CA GLU A 333 13.80 37.45 -42.47
C GLU A 333 15.06 38.18 -42.95
N ILE A 334 14.88 39.24 -43.73
CA ILE A 334 15.97 40.05 -44.28
C ILE A 334 16.02 41.37 -43.53
N TYR A 335 17.22 41.73 -43.10
CA TYR A 335 17.50 42.92 -42.32
C TYR A 335 18.51 43.82 -43.06
N ARG A 336 18.30 45.12 -43.00
CA ARG A 336 19.19 46.14 -43.59
C ARG A 336 19.54 47.23 -42.59
N SER A 337 20.79 47.72 -42.70
CA SER A 337 21.26 48.92 -42.05
C SER A 337 22.02 49.82 -43.03
N SER A 338 22.16 51.07 -42.71
CA SER A 338 23.00 52.04 -43.46
C SER A 338 24.45 52.09 -42.95
N SER A 339 24.78 51.37 -41.85
CA SER A 339 26.13 51.24 -41.33
C SER A 339 26.37 49.83 -40.79
N ALA A 340 27.63 49.39 -40.75
CA ALA A 340 27.99 48.05 -40.31
C ALA A 340 27.50 47.75 -38.89
N ASP A 341 27.72 48.65 -37.95
CA ASP A 341 27.41 48.57 -36.54
C ASP A 341 26.10 49.30 -36.18
N GLY A 342 25.29 49.62 -37.18
CA GLY A 342 24.04 50.36 -37.00
C GLY A 342 22.85 49.45 -36.62
N THR A 343 21.72 50.11 -36.40
CA THR A 343 20.47 49.38 -36.15
C THR A 343 19.95 48.74 -37.42
N TYR A 344 19.83 47.44 -37.45
CA TYR A 344 19.27 46.68 -38.55
C TYR A 344 17.74 46.62 -38.43
N LYS A 345 17.03 47.03 -39.48
CA LYS A 345 15.57 46.97 -39.60
C LYS A 345 15.18 45.83 -40.51
N LYS A 346 14.15 45.09 -40.14
CA LYS A 346 13.56 44.04 -40.95
C LYS A 346 12.90 44.72 -42.17
N ILE A 347 13.31 44.34 -43.38
CA ILE A 347 12.83 44.91 -44.63
C ILE A 347 11.95 43.96 -45.44
N ALA A 348 12.10 42.65 -45.23
CA ALA A 348 11.30 41.66 -45.94
C ALA A 348 11.24 40.33 -45.16
N VAL A 349 10.22 39.54 -45.46
CA VAL A 349 10.09 38.11 -45.13
C VAL A 349 9.99 37.35 -46.45
N VAL A 350 10.84 36.35 -46.61
CA VAL A 350 10.89 35.51 -47.80
C VAL A 350 10.46 34.09 -47.43
N PRO A 351 9.44 33.50 -48.09
CA PRO A 351 9.01 32.14 -47.75
C PRO A 351 10.08 31.12 -48.12
N ASN A 352 10.01 29.92 -47.48
CA ASN A 352 10.87 28.80 -47.83
C ASN A 352 10.72 28.46 -49.34
N GLY A 353 11.80 27.97 -49.92
CA GLY A 353 11.88 27.70 -51.36
C GLY A 353 12.49 28.85 -52.17
N LYS A 354 12.63 30.04 -51.64
CA LYS A 354 13.38 31.14 -52.25
C LYS A 354 14.66 31.42 -51.48
N GLY A 355 15.80 31.37 -52.13
CA GLY A 355 17.14 31.70 -51.60
C GLY A 355 17.68 33.04 -52.09
N THR A 356 16.76 33.95 -52.51
CA THR A 356 17.15 35.25 -53.05
C THR A 356 16.09 36.31 -52.69
N TYR A 357 16.56 37.56 -52.58
CA TYR A 357 15.74 38.72 -52.34
C TYR A 357 16.39 39.94 -53.02
N THR A 358 15.60 40.74 -53.74
CA THR A 358 16.09 42.00 -54.33
C THR A 358 15.47 43.17 -53.60
N ASP A 359 16.31 43.98 -52.99
CA ASP A 359 15.93 45.26 -52.36
C ASP A 359 15.98 46.38 -53.40
N THR A 360 14.82 46.88 -53.71
CA THR A 360 14.64 48.02 -54.65
C THR A 360 14.43 49.37 -53.94
N LYS A 361 14.44 49.35 -52.59
CA LYS A 361 14.25 50.55 -51.76
C LYS A 361 15.60 51.08 -51.25
N VAL A 362 16.59 51.17 -52.15
CA VAL A 362 17.97 51.61 -51.89
C VAL A 362 18.33 52.75 -52.85
N GLY A 363 19.20 53.62 -52.38
CA GLY A 363 19.72 54.75 -53.17
C GLY A 363 21.01 54.37 -53.89
N SER A 364 21.20 54.88 -55.16
CA SER A 364 22.42 54.72 -55.93
C SER A 364 23.63 55.36 -55.17
N ASN A 365 24.82 54.79 -55.35
CA ASN A 365 26.08 55.25 -54.77
C ASN A 365 26.10 55.26 -53.24
N LYS A 366 25.19 54.45 -52.63
CA LYS A 366 25.15 54.25 -51.16
C LYS A 366 25.51 52.83 -50.83
N THR A 367 26.19 52.61 -49.71
CA THR A 367 26.49 51.30 -49.19
C THR A 367 25.44 50.92 -48.12
N TYR A 368 24.88 49.74 -48.26
CA TYR A 368 23.97 49.16 -47.29
C TYR A 368 24.50 47.83 -46.77
N TYR A 369 24.20 47.52 -45.51
CA TYR A 369 24.61 46.34 -44.84
C TYR A 369 23.44 45.43 -44.60
N TYR A 370 23.58 44.14 -44.94
CA TYR A 370 22.55 43.15 -44.85
C TYR A 370 22.90 41.98 -44.02
N LYS A 371 21.92 41.39 -43.32
CA LYS A 371 21.97 40.11 -42.72
C LYS A 371 20.62 39.39 -42.84
N VAL A 372 20.65 38.07 -42.86
CA VAL A 372 19.49 37.22 -43.05
C VAL A 372 19.44 36.21 -41.91
N ARG A 373 18.27 35.86 -41.42
CA ARG A 373 18.07 34.75 -40.53
C ARG A 373 16.89 33.90 -40.95
N ALA A 374 16.97 32.59 -40.72
CA ALA A 374 15.87 31.69 -40.94
C ALA A 374 14.88 31.72 -39.76
N TYR A 375 13.63 31.35 -40.01
CA TYR A 375 12.63 31.17 -38.96
C TYR A 375 11.75 29.95 -39.22
N LYS A 376 11.14 29.45 -38.14
CA LYS A 376 10.16 28.34 -38.13
C LYS A 376 9.11 28.59 -37.05
N PRO A 377 7.80 28.34 -37.31
CA PRO A 377 6.80 28.30 -36.26
C PRO A 377 6.99 26.99 -35.43
N VAL A 378 6.93 27.13 -34.11
CA VAL A 378 6.92 26.02 -33.16
C VAL A 378 5.91 26.38 -32.08
N ASP A 379 4.92 25.55 -31.86
CA ASP A 379 3.89 25.69 -30.81
C ASP A 379 3.25 27.10 -30.78
N GLY A 380 2.93 27.64 -31.95
CA GLY A 380 2.27 28.95 -32.10
C GLY A 380 3.18 30.18 -32.01
N SER A 381 4.48 29.99 -31.77
CA SER A 381 5.51 31.04 -31.71
C SER A 381 6.57 30.86 -32.79
N TYR A 382 7.25 31.93 -33.17
CA TYR A 382 8.37 31.84 -34.10
C TYR A 382 9.68 31.65 -33.37
N VAL A 383 10.44 30.63 -33.76
CA VAL A 383 11.85 30.41 -33.37
C VAL A 383 12.75 30.79 -34.56
N TYR A 384 13.93 31.31 -34.24
CA TYR A 384 14.82 31.90 -35.23
C TYR A 384 16.21 31.21 -35.15
N GLY A 385 16.81 31.07 -36.32
CA GLY A 385 18.24 30.74 -36.47
C GLY A 385 19.09 31.97 -36.19
N ASP A 386 20.40 31.73 -36.09
CA ASP A 386 21.38 32.79 -35.96
C ASP A 386 21.39 33.65 -37.24
N TYR A 387 21.77 34.91 -37.09
CA TYR A 387 21.95 35.76 -38.27
C TYR A 387 23.13 35.27 -39.10
N SER A 388 23.04 35.40 -40.40
CA SER A 388 24.19 35.28 -41.30
C SER A 388 25.29 36.29 -40.96
N LYS A 389 26.49 36.07 -41.48
CA LYS A 389 27.47 37.13 -41.52
C LYS A 389 26.87 38.37 -42.21
N THR A 390 27.24 39.53 -41.71
CA THR A 390 26.85 40.79 -42.37
C THR A 390 27.65 40.97 -43.69
N ILE A 391 26.93 41.32 -44.72
CA ILE A 391 27.56 41.72 -45.99
C ILE A 391 27.29 43.20 -46.31
N ALA A 392 28.17 43.83 -47.01
CA ALA A 392 28.06 45.21 -47.51
C ALA A 392 27.82 45.18 -49.02
N ILE A 393 26.85 45.97 -49.51
CA ILE A 393 26.59 46.17 -50.95
C ILE A 393 26.57 47.63 -51.24
N THR A 394 27.48 48.08 -52.11
CA THR A 394 27.43 49.42 -52.71
C THR A 394 26.52 49.38 -53.93
N VAL A 395 25.48 50.17 -53.92
CA VAL A 395 24.42 50.18 -54.92
C VAL A 395 24.83 51.02 -56.15
N LYS A 396 24.64 50.45 -57.34
CA LYS A 396 24.88 51.18 -58.60
C LYS A 396 23.95 52.37 -58.77
#